data_e2d5ea6d21bffca1f0eed2eb6cf496a4
#
_entry.id   e2d5ea6d21bffca1f0eed2eb6cf496a4
#
_cell.length_a   1.000
_cell.length_b   1.000
_cell.length_c   1.000
_cell.angle_alpha   90.00
_cell.angle_beta   90.00
_cell.angle_gamma   90.00
#
_symmetry.space_group_name_H-M   'P 1'
#
loop_
_entity.id
_entity.type
_entity.pdbx_description
1 polymer ?
#
loop_
_entity_poly.entity_id
_entity_poly.type
_entity_poly.pdbx_seq_one_letter_code
_entity_poly.pdbx_strand_id
1 'polypeptide(L)'
;VGSEMCIRDRGRSENSRNRVFVEDGEGIRTQAFDPSKLTDPSLIIYAPVRVLGNKTIVTNGDQTDTVYEGMDKQLTFEQSLRSRTFEPDGPNYTPRISGIMHIENGTYNYAMSILKSNNGNPESSHRYTFAYENPAAGEGHFIHTYKCDGNPLPSFEGEPKLVSIPDDMEAFTDLVWNSLNADNKVSLFVRYIDIATGTYETKIINKNQ
;
A
#
# COMPACT_ATOMS: atom_id res chain seq x y z
N VAL A 1 -17.96 14.50 3.79
CA VAL A 1 -16.52 14.57 3.47
C VAL A 1 -15.95 13.20 3.71
N GLY A 2 -15.46 12.54 2.66
CA GLY A 2 -14.84 11.21 2.74
C GLY A 2 -13.32 11.32 2.90
N SER A 3 -12.72 10.27 3.43
CA SER A 3 -11.28 10.04 3.31
C SER A 3 -11.03 8.88 2.34
N GLU A 4 -9.90 8.92 1.64
CA GLU A 4 -9.57 7.96 0.58
C GLU A 4 -8.29 7.19 0.91
N MET A 5 -8.27 5.92 0.54
CA MET A 5 -7.10 5.08 0.55
C MET A 5 -6.97 4.30 -0.75
N CYS A 6 -5.80 4.29 -1.35
CA CYS A 6 -5.55 3.67 -2.64
C CYS A 6 -4.25 2.87 -2.65
N ILE A 7 -4.28 1.67 -3.25
CA ILE A 7 -3.09 0.88 -3.56
C ILE A 7 -2.99 0.68 -5.07
N ARG A 8 -1.85 1.08 -5.63
CA ARG A 8 -1.47 0.82 -7.03
C ARG A 8 -0.49 -0.34 -7.07
N ASP A 9 -0.95 -1.48 -7.55
CA ASP A 9 -0.09 -2.66 -7.69
C ASP A 9 0.59 -2.69 -9.06
N ARG A 10 1.90 -2.93 -9.05
CA ARG A 10 2.72 -3.06 -10.25
C ARG A 10 3.65 -4.25 -10.14
N GLY A 11 3.76 -5.00 -11.23
CA GLY A 11 4.66 -6.14 -11.36
C GLY A 11 5.73 -5.91 -12.42
N ARG A 12 7.00 -6.20 -12.11
CA ARG A 12 8.10 -6.10 -13.07
C ARG A 12 8.54 -7.44 -13.62
N SER A 13 8.35 -8.53 -12.87
CA SER A 13 8.57 -9.89 -13.32
C SER A 13 7.27 -10.55 -13.80
N GLU A 14 7.37 -11.62 -14.57
CA GLU A 14 6.22 -12.42 -14.99
C GLU A 14 5.47 -12.98 -13.76
N ASN A 15 6.20 -13.50 -12.78
CA ASN A 15 5.62 -14.00 -11.53
C ASN A 15 4.86 -12.89 -10.77
N SER A 16 5.41 -11.69 -10.64
CA SER A 16 4.75 -10.58 -9.95
C SER A 16 3.55 -10.01 -10.70
N ARG A 17 3.45 -10.18 -12.03
CA ARG A 17 2.29 -9.78 -12.85
C ARG A 17 1.18 -10.82 -12.84
N ASN A 18 1.47 -12.04 -12.42
CA ASN A 18 0.52 -13.15 -12.37
C ASN A 18 -0.33 -13.12 -11.10
N ARG A 19 -0.95 -11.98 -10.81
CA ARG A 19 -1.82 -11.83 -9.64
C ARG A 19 -2.97 -10.88 -9.89
N VAL A 20 -3.98 -11.01 -9.06
CA VAL A 20 -5.17 -10.15 -9.00
C VAL A 20 -5.47 -9.81 -7.55
N PHE A 21 -6.19 -8.72 -7.32
CA PHE A 21 -6.80 -8.40 -6.04
C PHE A 21 -8.18 -9.04 -5.96
N VAL A 22 -8.48 -9.68 -4.85
CA VAL A 22 -9.78 -10.23 -4.53
C VAL A 22 -10.22 -9.78 -3.14
N GLU A 23 -11.50 -9.59 -2.94
CA GLU A 23 -12.06 -9.25 -1.62
C GLU A 23 -11.78 -10.37 -0.62
N ASP A 24 -11.47 -9.98 0.63
CA ASP A 24 -11.24 -10.88 1.75
C ASP A 24 -11.76 -10.21 3.04
N GLY A 25 -13.02 -10.49 3.37
CA GLY A 25 -13.75 -9.79 4.42
C GLY A 25 -13.83 -8.29 4.14
N GLU A 26 -13.42 -7.46 5.11
CA GLU A 26 -13.35 -6.01 4.94
C GLU A 26 -12.05 -5.55 4.22
N GLY A 27 -11.12 -6.46 3.98
CA GLY A 27 -9.86 -6.21 3.31
C GLY A 27 -9.81 -6.76 1.90
N ILE A 28 -8.60 -6.92 1.38
CA ILE A 28 -8.31 -7.61 0.13
C ILE A 28 -7.08 -8.51 0.30
N ARG A 29 -6.99 -9.54 -0.54
CA ARG A 29 -5.78 -10.35 -0.69
C ARG A 29 -5.36 -10.42 -2.14
N THR A 30 -4.10 -10.72 -2.38
CA THR A 30 -3.62 -11.11 -3.70
C THR A 30 -3.91 -12.58 -3.93
N GLN A 31 -4.17 -12.93 -5.19
CA GLN A 31 -4.35 -14.30 -5.65
C GLN A 31 -3.64 -14.47 -6.98
N ALA A 32 -3.05 -15.64 -7.23
CA ALA A 32 -2.50 -15.95 -8.55
C ALA A 32 -3.63 -15.91 -9.60
N PHE A 33 -3.40 -15.19 -10.70
CA PHE A 33 -4.32 -15.20 -11.83
C PHE A 33 -4.31 -16.57 -12.53
N ASP A 34 -3.11 -17.08 -12.81
CA ASP A 34 -2.89 -18.44 -13.34
C ASP A 34 -2.04 -19.23 -12.34
N PRO A 35 -2.66 -20.11 -11.53
CA PRO A 35 -1.92 -20.90 -10.53
C PRO A 35 -0.82 -21.78 -11.13
N SER A 36 -0.95 -22.20 -12.40
CA SER A 36 0.05 -23.04 -13.06
C SER A 36 1.37 -22.31 -13.34
N LYS A 37 1.35 -20.96 -13.34
CA LYS A 37 2.50 -20.09 -13.57
C LYS A 37 3.10 -19.54 -12.28
N LEU A 38 2.54 -19.88 -11.13
CA LEU A 38 3.02 -19.44 -9.83
C LEU A 38 4.31 -20.18 -9.48
N THR A 39 5.45 -19.49 -9.50
CA THR A 39 6.76 -20.06 -9.20
C THR A 39 7.17 -19.90 -7.74
N ASP A 40 6.97 -18.72 -7.17
CA ASP A 40 7.26 -18.41 -5.78
C ASP A 40 6.16 -17.49 -5.20
N PRO A 41 5.34 -17.99 -4.26
CA PRO A 41 4.29 -17.20 -3.64
C PRO A 41 4.77 -16.22 -2.58
N SER A 42 5.97 -16.37 -2.04
CA SER A 42 6.41 -15.72 -0.78
C SER A 42 6.35 -14.20 -0.78
N LEU A 43 6.62 -13.56 -1.93
CA LEU A 43 6.60 -12.09 -2.07
C LEU A 43 5.40 -11.55 -2.86
N ILE A 44 4.50 -12.43 -3.33
CA ILE A 44 3.38 -12.01 -4.18
C ILE A 44 2.00 -12.38 -3.66
N ILE A 45 1.91 -13.34 -2.73
CA ILE A 45 0.65 -13.75 -2.10
C ILE A 45 0.61 -13.22 -0.66
N TYR A 46 -0.19 -12.20 -0.44
CA TYR A 46 -0.36 -11.53 0.86
C TYR A 46 -1.70 -10.77 0.90
N ALA A 47 -2.06 -10.20 2.04
CA ALA A 47 -3.20 -9.31 2.19
C ALA A 47 -2.73 -7.85 2.10
N PRO A 48 -2.87 -7.14 0.96
CA PRO A 48 -2.43 -5.74 0.86
C PRO A 48 -3.27 -4.79 1.69
N VAL A 49 -4.50 -5.15 2.05
CA VAL A 49 -5.40 -4.36 2.91
C VAL A 49 -5.99 -5.23 3.99
N ARG A 50 -5.90 -4.76 5.24
CA ARG A 50 -6.63 -5.32 6.39
C ARG A 50 -7.28 -4.22 7.20
N VAL A 51 -8.40 -4.53 7.84
CA VAL A 51 -9.13 -3.62 8.72
C VAL A 51 -9.07 -4.13 10.15
N LEU A 52 -8.74 -3.26 11.09
CA LEU A 52 -8.75 -3.53 12.53
C LEU A 52 -9.61 -2.47 13.23
N GLY A 53 -10.87 -2.79 13.48
CA GLY A 53 -11.85 -1.84 14.01
C GLY A 53 -11.98 -0.62 13.09
N ASN A 54 -11.64 0.56 13.59
CA ASN A 54 -11.70 1.81 12.84
C ASN A 54 -10.39 2.18 12.11
N LYS A 55 -9.50 1.20 11.93
CA LYS A 55 -8.20 1.37 11.26
C LYS A 55 -8.16 0.57 9.97
N THR A 56 -7.81 1.22 8.87
CA THR A 56 -7.50 0.56 7.61
C THR A 56 -5.98 0.56 7.39
N ILE A 57 -5.41 -0.62 7.24
CA ILE A 57 -3.98 -0.85 7.05
C ILE A 57 -3.76 -1.25 5.60
N VAL A 58 -2.80 -0.60 4.91
CA VAL A 58 -2.43 -0.89 3.53
C VAL A 58 -0.93 -1.03 3.39
N THR A 59 -0.46 -2.05 2.68
CA THR A 59 0.97 -2.24 2.42
C THR A 59 1.24 -2.89 1.06
N ASN A 60 2.50 -2.87 0.64
CA ASN A 60 2.94 -3.51 -0.59
C ASN A 60 3.49 -4.94 -0.39
N GLY A 61 3.27 -5.56 0.78
CA GLY A 61 3.78 -6.89 1.07
C GLY A 61 3.15 -7.52 2.32
N ASP A 62 3.71 -8.62 2.78
CA ASP A 62 3.21 -9.40 3.93
C ASP A 62 3.33 -8.69 5.29
N GLN A 63 3.97 -7.54 5.35
CA GLN A 63 4.02 -6.73 6.58
C GLN A 63 2.65 -6.17 6.99
N THR A 64 1.60 -6.28 6.17
CA THR A 64 0.22 -5.96 6.57
C THR A 64 -0.18 -6.76 7.79
N ASP A 65 0.09 -8.08 7.78
CA ASP A 65 -0.21 -8.96 8.89
C ASP A 65 0.60 -8.58 10.14
N THR A 66 1.87 -8.22 9.96
CA THR A 66 2.72 -7.74 11.06
C THR A 66 2.16 -6.50 11.73
N VAL A 67 1.68 -5.53 10.95
CA VAL A 67 1.05 -4.31 11.48
C VAL A 67 -0.26 -4.66 12.17
N TYR A 68 -1.10 -5.44 11.51
CA TYR A 68 -2.39 -5.86 12.07
C TYR A 68 -2.23 -6.56 13.42
N GLU A 69 -1.40 -7.60 13.48
CA GLU A 69 -1.18 -8.37 14.71
C GLU A 69 -0.49 -7.56 15.82
N GLY A 70 0.43 -6.67 15.44
CA GLY A 70 1.09 -5.78 16.41
C GLY A 70 0.11 -4.80 17.04
N MET A 71 -0.72 -4.18 16.23
CA MET A 71 -1.71 -3.21 16.70
C MET A 71 -2.86 -3.90 17.47
N ASP A 72 -3.25 -5.10 17.10
CA ASP A 72 -4.19 -5.92 17.88
C ASP A 72 -3.66 -6.21 19.29
N LYS A 73 -2.33 -6.33 19.43
CA LYS A 73 -1.61 -6.43 20.71
C LYS A 73 -1.27 -5.07 21.32
N GLN A 74 -1.90 -3.98 20.88
CA GLN A 74 -1.75 -2.62 21.40
C GLN A 74 -0.36 -1.98 21.15
N LEU A 75 0.43 -2.48 20.21
CA LEU A 75 1.62 -1.78 19.73
C LEU A 75 1.23 -0.60 18.85
N THR A 76 2.08 0.41 18.77
CA THR A 76 1.91 1.48 17.76
C THR A 76 2.23 0.97 16.35
N PHE A 77 1.87 1.74 15.34
CA PHE A 77 2.20 1.45 13.94
C PHE A 77 3.72 1.25 13.75
N GLU A 78 4.54 2.17 14.28
CA GLU A 78 6.00 2.08 14.21
C GLU A 78 6.56 0.87 15.00
N GLN A 79 6.01 0.61 16.18
CA GLN A 79 6.44 -0.52 17.00
C GLN A 79 6.16 -1.84 16.30
N SER A 80 5.00 -1.95 15.65
CA SER A 80 4.61 -3.15 14.89
C SER A 80 5.59 -3.44 13.74
N LEU A 81 6.12 -2.40 13.09
CA LEU A 81 7.06 -2.53 11.98
C LEU A 81 8.52 -2.78 12.41
N ARG A 82 8.85 -2.75 13.71
CA ARG A 82 10.25 -2.90 14.18
C ARG A 82 10.91 -4.22 13.82
N SER A 83 10.12 -5.30 13.69
CA SER A 83 10.61 -6.62 13.30
C SER A 83 10.85 -6.77 11.79
N ARG A 84 10.49 -5.78 10.99
CA ARG A 84 10.60 -5.81 9.53
C ARG A 84 11.72 -4.90 9.02
N THR A 85 12.26 -5.27 7.86
CA THR A 85 13.15 -4.44 7.04
C THR A 85 12.57 -4.35 5.62
N PHE A 86 13.36 -4.03 4.62
CA PHE A 86 13.03 -4.12 3.19
C PHE A 86 12.90 -5.60 2.74
N GLU A 87 12.49 -5.84 1.51
CA GLU A 87 12.39 -7.20 0.96
C GLU A 87 13.78 -7.78 0.67
N PRO A 88 13.98 -9.11 0.86
CA PRO A 88 15.28 -9.76 0.65
C PRO A 88 15.55 -10.07 -0.84
N ASP A 89 15.09 -9.22 -1.75
CA ASP A 89 15.14 -9.39 -3.21
C ASP A 89 16.34 -8.66 -3.83
N GLY A 90 17.55 -8.96 -3.38
CA GLY A 90 18.76 -8.38 -3.98
C GLY A 90 18.80 -8.51 -5.51
N PRO A 91 19.32 -7.50 -6.25
CA PRO A 91 20.00 -6.31 -5.77
C PRO A 91 19.07 -5.10 -5.47
N ASN A 92 17.76 -5.21 -5.69
CA ASN A 92 16.85 -4.07 -5.54
C ASN A 92 16.53 -3.77 -4.07
N TYR A 93 16.48 -4.81 -3.22
CA TYR A 93 16.04 -4.67 -1.82
C TYR A 93 14.80 -3.80 -1.72
N THR A 94 13.72 -4.27 -2.38
CA THR A 94 12.46 -3.54 -2.55
C THR A 94 11.99 -2.92 -1.23
N PRO A 95 11.79 -1.60 -1.18
CA PRO A 95 11.30 -0.96 0.02
C PRO A 95 9.92 -1.48 0.41
N ARG A 96 9.72 -1.75 1.70
CA ARG A 96 8.40 -2.00 2.25
C ARG A 96 7.74 -0.69 2.59
N ILE A 97 6.65 -0.38 1.92
CA ILE A 97 5.82 0.79 2.21
C ILE A 97 4.53 0.35 2.88
N SER A 98 4.12 1.10 3.87
CA SER A 98 2.92 0.84 4.65
C SER A 98 2.17 2.14 4.91
N GLY A 99 0.85 2.07 4.94
CA GLY A 99 -0.03 3.15 5.35
C GLY A 99 -1.06 2.65 6.35
N ILE A 100 -1.46 3.53 7.25
CA ILE A 100 -2.58 3.32 8.15
C ILE A 100 -3.44 4.57 8.18
N MET A 101 -4.75 4.37 8.10
CA MET A 101 -5.74 5.41 8.31
C MET A 101 -6.57 5.05 9.53
N HIS A 102 -6.75 5.99 10.42
CA HIS A 102 -7.55 5.85 11.62
C HIS A 102 -8.70 6.86 11.60
N ILE A 103 -9.93 6.38 11.69
CA ILE A 103 -11.15 7.19 11.72
C ILE A 103 -11.76 7.11 13.11
N GLU A 104 -11.94 8.25 13.75
CA GLU A 104 -12.52 8.33 15.08
C GLU A 104 -13.28 9.64 15.27
N ASN A 105 -14.50 9.53 15.82
CA ASN A 105 -15.34 10.69 16.18
C ASN A 105 -15.56 11.72 15.05
N GLY A 106 -15.74 11.25 13.81
CA GLY A 106 -15.95 12.12 12.65
C GLY A 106 -14.69 12.87 12.17
N THR A 107 -13.53 12.45 12.64
CA THR A 107 -12.23 12.92 12.19
C THR A 107 -11.37 11.76 11.72
N TYR A 108 -10.26 12.04 11.05
CA TYR A 108 -9.29 11.04 10.66
C TYR A 108 -7.85 11.56 10.75
N ASN A 109 -6.95 10.65 10.93
CA ASN A 109 -5.52 10.85 10.75
C ASN A 109 -4.95 9.66 9.99
N TYR A 110 -3.78 9.82 9.44
CA TYR A 110 -3.08 8.71 8.79
C TYR A 110 -1.57 8.84 8.94
N ALA A 111 -0.90 7.71 8.80
CA ALA A 111 0.55 7.65 8.76
C ALA A 111 1.02 6.77 7.61
N MET A 112 2.18 7.10 7.07
CA MET A 112 2.89 6.32 6.06
C MET A 112 4.27 5.95 6.56
N SER A 113 4.74 4.76 6.21
CA SER A 113 6.08 4.28 6.55
C SER A 113 6.79 3.73 5.34
N ILE A 114 8.10 3.89 5.31
CA ILE A 114 8.99 3.21 4.38
C ILE A 114 10.16 2.58 5.13
N LEU A 115 10.41 1.30 4.86
CA LEU A 115 11.58 0.55 5.30
C LEU A 115 12.41 0.26 4.06
N LYS A 116 13.63 0.78 3.99
CA LYS A 116 14.48 0.65 2.81
C LYS A 116 15.94 0.38 3.16
N SER A 117 16.68 -0.17 2.22
CA SER A 117 18.12 -0.34 2.37
C SER A 117 18.84 1.02 2.33
N ASN A 118 19.99 1.10 2.98
CA ASN A 118 20.88 2.23 2.83
C ASN A 118 21.66 2.09 1.51
N ASN A 119 21.12 2.67 0.44
CA ASN A 119 21.70 2.66 -0.90
C ASN A 119 22.09 1.25 -1.40
N GLY A 120 21.22 0.25 -1.17
CA GLY A 120 21.45 -1.13 -1.60
C GLY A 120 22.34 -1.94 -0.65
N ASN A 121 22.74 -1.41 0.50
CA ASN A 121 23.47 -2.17 1.52
C ASN A 121 22.50 -3.07 2.31
N PRO A 122 22.60 -4.42 2.21
CA PRO A 122 21.71 -5.34 2.89
C PRO A 122 21.82 -5.33 4.43
N GLU A 123 22.96 -4.90 4.95
CA GLU A 123 23.22 -4.86 6.39
C GLU A 123 22.75 -3.57 7.06
N SER A 124 22.26 -2.59 6.28
CA SER A 124 21.86 -1.28 6.79
C SER A 124 20.47 -0.90 6.30
N SER A 125 19.56 -0.64 7.22
CA SER A 125 18.18 -0.25 6.90
C SER A 125 17.84 1.14 7.44
N HIS A 126 17.11 1.90 6.63
CA HIS A 126 16.48 3.16 7.01
C HIS A 126 14.99 2.96 7.25
N ARG A 127 14.46 3.65 8.26
CA ARG A 127 13.06 3.60 8.67
C ARG A 127 12.54 5.03 8.79
N TYR A 128 11.49 5.33 8.05
CA TYR A 128 10.84 6.63 8.13
C TYR A 128 9.34 6.42 8.36
N THR A 129 8.76 7.25 9.21
CA THR A 129 7.31 7.35 9.40
C THR A 129 6.91 8.81 9.24
N PHE A 130 5.87 9.06 8.45
CA PHE A 130 5.27 10.35 8.18
C PHE A 130 3.85 10.33 8.73
N ALA A 131 3.57 11.15 9.72
CA ALA A 131 2.25 11.22 10.35
C ALA A 131 1.54 12.52 9.95
N TYR A 132 0.26 12.42 9.64
CA TYR A 132 -0.58 13.51 9.18
C TYR A 132 -1.80 13.61 10.10
N GLU A 133 -1.85 14.68 10.88
CA GLU A 133 -2.95 14.98 11.79
C GLU A 133 -3.79 16.12 11.23
N ASN A 134 -5.12 16.02 11.36
CA ASN A 134 -6.05 17.01 10.83
C ASN A 134 -5.80 17.35 9.34
N PRO A 135 -5.75 16.36 8.45
CA PRO A 135 -5.47 16.59 7.05
C PRO A 135 -6.53 17.51 6.42
N ALA A 136 -6.09 18.34 5.46
CA ALA A 136 -6.99 19.25 4.75
C ALA A 136 -7.90 18.48 3.79
N ALA A 137 -9.15 18.92 3.67
CA ALA A 137 -10.10 18.32 2.72
C ALA A 137 -9.59 18.46 1.27
N GLY A 138 -9.71 17.40 0.48
CA GLY A 138 -9.27 17.36 -0.91
C GLY A 138 -7.75 17.18 -1.10
N GLU A 139 -6.99 17.01 -0.02
CA GLU A 139 -5.56 16.76 -0.05
C GLU A 139 -5.22 15.39 0.53
N GLY A 140 -4.20 14.76 -0.04
CA GLY A 140 -3.66 13.50 0.43
C GLY A 140 -2.17 13.38 0.10
N HIS A 141 -1.58 12.24 0.44
CA HIS A 141 -0.16 12.00 0.21
C HIS A 141 0.07 10.69 -0.53
N PHE A 142 1.07 10.69 -1.39
CA PHE A 142 1.46 9.54 -2.20
C PHE A 142 2.90 9.12 -1.90
N ILE A 143 3.07 7.86 -1.51
CA ILE A 143 4.37 7.20 -1.34
C ILE A 143 4.50 6.06 -2.36
N HIS A 144 5.72 5.80 -2.81
CA HIS A 144 6.02 4.72 -3.76
C HIS A 144 7.37 4.06 -3.43
N THR A 145 7.58 2.85 -3.94
CA THR A 145 8.78 2.04 -3.61
C THR A 145 10.06 2.58 -4.22
N TYR A 146 10.01 3.02 -5.49
CA TYR A 146 11.18 3.40 -6.26
C TYR A 146 11.09 4.84 -6.76
N LYS A 147 12.21 5.54 -6.77
CA LYS A 147 12.33 6.93 -7.24
C LYS A 147 12.11 7.05 -8.74
N CYS A 148 12.71 6.15 -9.51
CA CYS A 148 12.66 6.10 -10.98
C CYS A 148 13.06 4.71 -11.47
N ASP A 149 13.14 4.52 -12.78
CA ASP A 149 13.74 3.33 -13.37
C ASP A 149 15.25 3.31 -13.16
N GLY A 150 15.84 2.11 -13.10
CA GLY A 150 17.26 1.90 -12.87
C GLY A 150 17.62 0.43 -12.77
N ASN A 151 18.92 0.13 -12.67
CA ASN A 151 19.43 -1.22 -12.43
C ASN A 151 20.70 -1.14 -11.55
N PRO A 152 20.63 -1.42 -10.21
CA PRO A 152 19.38 -1.70 -9.48
C PRO A 152 18.42 -0.51 -9.41
N LEU A 153 17.17 -0.77 -9.05
CA LEU A 153 16.14 0.25 -8.91
C LEU A 153 16.41 1.14 -7.68
N PRO A 154 16.55 2.48 -7.85
CA PRO A 154 16.78 3.36 -6.71
C PRO A 154 15.53 3.50 -5.86
N SER A 155 15.67 3.34 -4.54
CA SER A 155 14.57 3.50 -3.58
C SER A 155 14.03 4.93 -3.56
N PHE A 156 12.76 5.06 -3.18
CA PHE A 156 12.12 6.36 -2.92
C PHE A 156 12.92 7.19 -1.90
N GLU A 157 12.99 8.49 -2.13
CA GLU A 157 13.66 9.48 -1.28
C GLU A 157 12.77 10.69 -1.04
N GLY A 158 12.94 11.33 0.10
CA GLY A 158 12.20 12.51 0.50
C GLY A 158 10.90 12.18 1.21
N GLU A 159 9.99 13.16 1.24
CA GLU A 159 8.66 13.05 1.83
C GLU A 159 7.64 12.52 0.82
N PRO A 160 6.55 11.88 1.29
CA PRO A 160 5.41 11.55 0.44
C PRO A 160 4.88 12.79 -0.28
N LYS A 161 4.52 12.63 -1.54
CA LYS A 161 4.12 13.75 -2.40
C LYS A 161 2.68 14.16 -2.09
N LEU A 162 2.45 15.46 -1.91
CA LEU A 162 1.10 16.03 -1.85
C LEU A 162 0.35 15.75 -3.16
N VAL A 163 -0.87 15.29 -3.06
CA VAL A 163 -1.77 15.00 -4.18
C VAL A 163 -3.18 15.52 -3.89
N SER A 164 -3.90 15.89 -4.95
CA SER A 164 -5.31 16.26 -4.83
C SER A 164 -6.18 15.01 -4.86
N ILE A 165 -7.16 14.97 -3.98
CA ILE A 165 -8.15 13.91 -3.84
C ILE A 165 -9.52 14.48 -4.23
N PRO A 166 -10.08 14.10 -5.39
CA PRO A 166 -11.42 14.53 -5.77
C PRO A 166 -12.50 13.79 -4.97
N ASP A 167 -13.68 14.37 -4.85
CA ASP A 167 -14.82 13.76 -4.15
C ASP A 167 -15.45 12.59 -4.95
N ASP A 168 -15.21 12.52 -6.26
CA ASP A 168 -15.74 11.46 -7.15
C ASP A 168 -14.77 10.28 -7.21
N MET A 169 -15.16 9.17 -6.56
CA MET A 169 -14.37 7.93 -6.52
C MET A 169 -14.17 7.31 -7.91
N GLU A 170 -15.18 7.36 -8.79
CA GLU A 170 -15.07 6.78 -10.14
C GLU A 170 -14.07 7.57 -10.98
N ALA A 171 -14.20 8.90 -11.01
CA ALA A 171 -13.29 9.77 -11.72
C ALA A 171 -11.84 9.63 -11.20
N PHE A 172 -11.68 9.54 -9.88
CA PHE A 172 -10.35 9.30 -9.29
C PHE A 172 -9.77 7.94 -9.66
N THR A 173 -10.56 6.89 -9.58
CA THR A 173 -10.15 5.53 -9.93
C THR A 173 -9.69 5.45 -11.38
N ASP A 174 -10.46 6.03 -12.30
CA ASP A 174 -10.13 6.08 -13.73
C ASP A 174 -8.86 6.88 -14.00
N LEU A 175 -8.72 8.05 -13.36
CA LEU A 175 -7.51 8.87 -13.46
C LEU A 175 -6.27 8.11 -13.02
N VAL A 176 -6.34 7.46 -11.85
CA VAL A 176 -5.23 6.67 -11.30
C VAL A 176 -4.90 5.49 -12.19
N TRP A 177 -5.89 4.69 -12.60
CA TRP A 177 -5.69 3.52 -13.45
C TRP A 177 -5.06 3.86 -14.79
N ASN A 178 -5.51 4.96 -15.42
CA ASN A 178 -5.00 5.41 -16.72
C ASN A 178 -3.62 6.07 -16.62
N SER A 179 -3.23 6.59 -15.45
CA SER A 179 -1.89 7.14 -15.21
C SER A 179 -0.80 6.07 -15.02
N LEU A 180 -1.18 4.82 -14.79
CA LEU A 180 -0.23 3.74 -14.59
C LEU A 180 0.39 3.28 -15.92
N ASN A 181 1.68 2.93 -15.87
CA ASN A 181 2.34 2.31 -17.03
C ASN A 181 1.60 1.04 -17.45
N ALA A 182 1.17 0.99 -18.71
CA ALA A 182 0.31 -0.07 -19.24
C ALA A 182 0.94 -1.48 -19.14
N ASP A 183 2.26 -1.58 -19.27
CA ASP A 183 2.96 -2.87 -19.24
C ASP A 183 3.12 -3.42 -17.81
N ASN A 184 3.28 -2.50 -16.84
CA ASN A 184 3.63 -2.85 -15.46
C ASN A 184 2.45 -2.83 -14.49
N LYS A 185 1.32 -2.19 -14.83
CA LYS A 185 0.14 -2.19 -13.95
C LYS A 185 -0.44 -3.58 -13.81
N VAL A 186 -0.85 -3.93 -12.59
CA VAL A 186 -1.41 -5.25 -12.25
C VAL A 186 -2.82 -5.08 -11.71
N SER A 187 -2.96 -4.37 -10.60
CA SER A 187 -4.23 -4.15 -9.93
C SER A 187 -4.30 -2.76 -9.30
N LEU A 188 -5.50 -2.28 -9.08
CA LEU A 188 -5.79 -1.04 -8.37
C LEU A 188 -6.88 -1.34 -7.34
N PHE A 189 -6.70 -0.87 -6.12
CA PHE A 189 -7.69 -0.80 -5.07
C PHE A 189 -7.90 0.64 -4.69
N VAL A 190 -9.15 1.09 -4.61
CA VAL A 190 -9.56 2.40 -4.11
C VAL A 190 -10.67 2.20 -3.09
N ARG A 191 -10.59 2.91 -1.96
CA ARG A 191 -11.64 2.93 -0.94
C ARG A 191 -11.91 4.35 -0.50
N TYR A 192 -13.16 4.77 -0.56
CA TYR A 192 -13.66 6.00 0.01
C TYR A 192 -14.41 5.66 1.30
N ILE A 193 -14.12 6.38 2.37
CA ILE A 193 -14.69 6.13 3.69
C ILE A 193 -15.41 7.39 4.15
N ASP A 194 -16.69 7.29 4.49
CA ASP A 194 -17.42 8.35 5.16
C ASP A 194 -16.92 8.48 6.60
N ILE A 195 -16.31 9.62 6.94
CA ILE A 195 -15.70 9.83 8.24
C ILE A 195 -16.70 9.98 9.39
N ALA A 196 -17.95 10.32 9.09
CA ALA A 196 -18.99 10.47 10.10
C ALA A 196 -19.61 9.13 10.50
N THR A 197 -19.75 8.21 9.54
CA THR A 197 -20.41 6.91 9.73
C THR A 197 -19.45 5.74 9.80
N GLY A 198 -18.24 5.88 9.24
CA GLY A 198 -17.27 4.79 9.05
C GLY A 198 -17.66 3.82 7.91
N THR A 199 -18.76 4.08 7.20
CA THR A 199 -19.13 3.27 6.03
C THR A 199 -18.19 3.54 4.87
N TYR A 200 -18.00 2.56 3.98
CA TYR A 200 -17.07 2.71 2.88
C TYR A 200 -17.59 2.13 1.57
N GLU A 201 -17.10 2.66 0.49
CA GLU A 201 -17.22 2.11 -0.85
C GLU A 201 -15.83 1.68 -1.35
N THR A 202 -15.78 0.54 -2.05
CA THR A 202 -14.53 -0.03 -2.54
C THR A 202 -14.62 -0.31 -4.03
N LYS A 203 -13.56 0.00 -4.77
CA LYS A 203 -13.40 -0.38 -6.17
C LYS A 203 -12.09 -1.11 -6.37
N ILE A 204 -12.14 -2.24 -7.08
CA ILE A 204 -10.99 -3.04 -7.49
C ILE A 204 -10.97 -3.11 -9.01
N ILE A 205 -9.81 -2.83 -9.60
CA ILE A 205 -9.55 -3.04 -11.03
C ILE A 205 -8.37 -4.01 -11.14
N ASN A 206 -8.53 -5.06 -11.91
CA ASN A 206 -7.48 -6.02 -12.24
C ASN A 206 -7.20 -5.94 -13.75
N LYS A 207 -5.93 -5.96 -14.15
CA LYS A 207 -5.53 -6.06 -15.56
C LYS A 207 -5.85 -7.44 -16.11
N ASN A 208 -5.60 -8.46 -15.32
CA ASN A 208 -5.93 -9.84 -15.61
C ASN A 208 -7.31 -10.15 -15.04
N GLN A 209 -8.24 -10.60 -15.90
CA GLN A 209 -9.61 -11.00 -15.53
C GLN A 209 -9.96 -12.32 -16.22
#